data_504e322d781d37234c2c5a8e915e7b88
#
_entry.id   504e322d781d37234c2c5a8e915e7b88
#
_cell.length_a   1.000
_cell.length_b   1.000
_cell.length_c   1.000
_cell.angle_alpha   90.00
_cell.angle_beta   90.00
_cell.angle_gamma   90.00
#
_symmetry.space_group_name_H-M   'P 1'
#
loop_
_entity.id
_entity.type
_entity.pdbx_description
1 polymer ?
#
loop_
_entity_poly.entity_id
_entity_poly.type
_entity_poly.pdbx_seq_one_letter_code
_entity_poly.pdbx_strand_id
1 'polypeptide(L)'
;AEHRIVPLYGLEIIALLPELQSAGVRINDPGNPGKLYICGKGITAFDPLSSRAGELLEEIRRKDSERMRRMLERMADLAAAAGIQVRLTEQDVKERIARRHGCPVEAVYLQERHLAQAYQEEIFARYKEADRAVALERFLGGPPASALDDAVGLQNEIRSRLMKAGKPAFVPETFVGFEHARALILAMGGIPCYPTLADGAAPICEFETPPEDLIGRIKDWNIHMVEFIPIRNEPDVLERYAVAMRRAGLVITAGTEHNTLDLLPLEPQCLRGQPVPECVKELFWEGACVVAAHQARRREGQSGFVDAEGEPNSDFPDAEARISAFAEMGARVIRNTVEQPLN
;
A
#
# COMPACT_ATOMS: atom_id res chain seq x y z
N ALA A 1 23.75 -7.52 -2.34
CA ALA A 1 24.79 -8.58 -2.43
C ALA A 1 25.34 -8.96 -1.05
N GLU A 2 25.61 -8.00 -0.16
CA GLU A 2 26.21 -8.25 1.16
C GLU A 2 25.41 -9.22 2.05
N HIS A 3 24.07 -9.21 1.95
CA HIS A 3 23.17 -10.06 2.75
C HIS A 3 22.53 -11.22 1.98
N ARG A 4 22.95 -11.47 0.74
CA ARG A 4 22.38 -12.52 -0.13
C ARG A 4 20.85 -12.46 -0.25
N ILE A 5 20.31 -11.25 -0.32
CA ILE A 5 18.87 -10.97 -0.46
C ILE A 5 18.60 -10.47 -1.88
N VAL A 6 17.58 -11.00 -2.52
CA VAL A 6 17.06 -10.49 -3.80
C VAL A 6 15.93 -9.51 -3.49
N PRO A 7 16.14 -8.19 -3.65
CA PRO A 7 15.06 -7.22 -3.45
C PRO A 7 14.08 -7.27 -4.63
N LEU A 8 12.81 -7.47 -4.35
CA LEU A 8 11.72 -7.33 -5.29
C LEU A 8 11.00 -6.02 -4.99
N TYR A 9 11.13 -5.05 -5.90
CA TYR A 9 10.56 -3.72 -5.69
C TYR A 9 9.10 -3.69 -6.07
N GLY A 10 8.30 -2.99 -5.27
CA GLY A 10 6.88 -2.80 -5.51
C GLY A 10 6.40 -1.45 -5.01
N LEU A 11 5.15 -1.14 -5.34
CA LEU A 11 4.41 0.00 -4.80
C LEU A 11 2.95 -0.38 -4.63
N GLU A 12 2.24 0.32 -3.75
CA GLU A 12 0.81 0.23 -3.57
C GLU A 12 0.18 1.60 -3.83
N ILE A 13 -0.92 1.61 -4.58
CA ILE A 13 -1.67 2.82 -4.91
C ILE A 13 -3.12 2.60 -4.52
N ILE A 14 -3.74 3.65 -3.98
CA ILE A 14 -5.19 3.68 -3.76
C ILE A 14 -5.84 4.39 -4.94
N ALA A 15 -6.82 3.73 -5.54
CA ALA A 15 -7.63 4.28 -6.63
C ALA A 15 -9.12 4.31 -6.24
N LEU A 16 -9.91 5.07 -6.98
CA LEU A 16 -11.36 5.14 -6.83
C LEU A 16 -12.02 4.81 -8.16
N LEU A 17 -13.05 3.96 -8.11
CA LEU A 17 -13.96 3.68 -9.21
C LEU A 17 -15.32 4.30 -8.88
N PRO A 18 -15.64 5.49 -9.42
CA PRO A 18 -16.83 6.25 -9.05
C PRO A 18 -18.15 5.51 -9.32
N GLU A 19 -18.20 4.70 -10.37
CA GLU A 19 -19.36 3.86 -10.74
C GLU A 19 -19.64 2.81 -9.66
N LEU A 20 -18.61 2.12 -9.16
CA LEU A 20 -18.74 1.14 -8.09
C LEU A 20 -19.01 1.81 -6.73
N GLN A 21 -18.45 2.99 -6.51
CA GLN A 21 -18.77 3.81 -5.34
C GLN A 21 -20.26 4.18 -5.32
N SER A 22 -20.78 4.66 -6.46
CA SER A 22 -22.20 5.04 -6.60
C SER A 22 -23.14 3.86 -6.44
N ALA A 23 -22.71 2.67 -6.87
CA ALA A 23 -23.43 1.41 -6.71
C ALA A 23 -23.31 0.79 -5.31
N GLY A 24 -22.48 1.36 -4.42
CA GLY A 24 -22.25 0.84 -3.07
C GLY A 24 -21.43 -0.45 -3.03
N VAL A 25 -20.71 -0.78 -4.09
CA VAL A 25 -19.93 -2.03 -4.22
C VAL A 25 -18.56 -1.87 -3.56
N ARG A 26 -18.25 -2.73 -2.60
CA ARG A 26 -16.93 -2.82 -1.96
C ARG A 26 -16.02 -3.72 -2.81
N ILE A 27 -14.80 -3.26 -3.07
CA ILE A 27 -13.83 -3.98 -3.91
C ILE A 27 -12.89 -4.80 -3.00
N ASN A 28 -11.78 -4.23 -2.59
CA ASN A 28 -10.83 -4.80 -1.63
C ASN A 28 -10.53 -3.84 -0.46
N ASP A 29 -11.46 -2.92 -0.21
CA ASP A 29 -11.57 -2.10 1.00
C ASP A 29 -12.97 -2.32 1.58
N PRO A 30 -13.11 -3.02 2.71
CA PRO A 30 -14.42 -3.36 3.27
C PRO A 30 -15.16 -2.16 3.87
N GLY A 31 -14.47 -1.06 4.10
CA GLY A 31 -15.02 0.15 4.71
C GLY A 31 -15.53 1.18 3.70
N ASN A 32 -15.07 1.12 2.44
CA ASN A 32 -15.28 2.21 1.49
C ASN A 32 -15.65 1.68 0.10
N PRO A 33 -16.95 1.72 -0.30
CA PRO A 33 -17.36 1.35 -1.64
C PRO A 33 -16.59 2.08 -2.74
N GLY A 34 -16.27 1.39 -3.82
CA GLY A 34 -15.53 1.92 -4.98
C GLY A 34 -14.05 2.17 -4.75
N LYS A 35 -13.55 2.07 -3.53
CA LYS A 35 -12.13 2.20 -3.22
C LYS A 35 -11.40 0.91 -3.55
N LEU A 36 -10.28 1.04 -4.26
CA LEU A 36 -9.44 -0.05 -4.73
C LEU A 36 -8.00 0.16 -4.31
N TYR A 37 -7.41 -0.83 -3.68
CA TYR A 37 -5.95 -0.96 -3.58
C TYR A 37 -5.45 -1.73 -4.81
N ILE A 38 -4.38 -1.22 -5.44
CA ILE A 38 -3.69 -1.88 -6.55
C ILE A 38 -2.20 -1.83 -6.31
N CYS A 39 -1.52 -2.94 -6.51
CA CYS A 39 -0.07 -3.06 -6.34
C CYS A 39 0.64 -3.08 -7.69
N GLY A 40 1.87 -2.58 -7.71
CA GLY A 40 2.84 -2.81 -8.77
C GLY A 40 3.94 -3.73 -8.26
N LYS A 41 4.24 -4.80 -8.97
CA LYS A 41 5.30 -5.75 -8.62
C LYS A 41 6.45 -5.70 -9.61
N GLY A 42 7.68 -5.86 -9.12
CA GLY A 42 8.86 -5.87 -9.98
C GLY A 42 9.18 -4.51 -10.62
N ILE A 43 8.93 -3.41 -9.93
CA ILE A 43 9.23 -2.04 -10.38
C ILE A 43 10.72 -1.91 -10.72
N THR A 44 11.05 -1.30 -11.86
CA THR A 44 12.44 -1.17 -12.33
C THR A 44 12.87 0.25 -12.66
N ALA A 45 11.93 1.16 -12.93
CA ALA A 45 12.19 2.54 -13.37
C ALA A 45 11.68 3.52 -12.31
N PHE A 46 12.48 3.76 -11.28
CA PHE A 46 12.15 4.70 -10.19
C PHE A 46 13.23 5.77 -9.93
N ASP A 47 14.43 5.63 -10.50
CA ASP A 47 15.50 6.64 -10.45
C ASP A 47 16.43 6.51 -11.65
N PRO A 48 16.40 7.42 -12.63
CA PRO A 48 15.39 8.48 -12.77
C PRO A 48 14.02 7.95 -13.21
N LEU A 49 12.97 8.66 -12.82
CA LEU A 49 11.62 8.42 -13.36
C LEU A 49 11.56 8.86 -14.83
N SER A 50 10.81 8.14 -15.65
CA SER A 50 10.41 8.64 -16.97
C SER A 50 9.50 9.87 -16.81
N SER A 51 9.45 10.77 -17.83
CA SER A 51 8.53 11.92 -17.81
C SER A 51 7.10 11.49 -17.52
N ARG A 52 6.64 10.40 -18.14
CA ARG A 52 5.30 9.88 -17.95
C ARG A 52 5.04 9.40 -16.52
N ALA A 53 5.98 8.66 -15.95
CA ALA A 53 5.86 8.22 -14.54
C ALA A 53 5.89 9.42 -13.58
N GLY A 54 6.75 10.41 -13.85
CA GLY A 54 6.83 11.64 -13.07
C GLY A 54 5.52 12.43 -13.07
N GLU A 55 4.91 12.64 -14.23
CA GLU A 55 3.62 13.33 -14.37
C GLU A 55 2.49 12.60 -13.59
N LEU A 56 2.41 11.28 -13.74
CA LEU A 56 1.39 10.47 -13.06
C LEU A 56 1.58 10.48 -11.54
N LEU A 57 2.81 10.40 -11.06
CA LEU A 57 3.13 10.45 -9.65
C LEU A 57 2.85 11.84 -9.05
N GLU A 58 3.16 12.91 -9.80
CA GLU A 58 2.92 14.29 -9.36
C GLU A 58 1.42 14.59 -9.16
N GLU A 59 0.55 14.01 -9.99
CA GLU A 59 -0.90 14.14 -9.80
C GLU A 59 -1.37 13.52 -8.47
N ILE A 60 -0.81 12.36 -8.09
CA ILE A 60 -1.10 11.73 -6.79
C ILE A 60 -0.59 12.63 -5.66
N ARG A 61 0.68 13.08 -5.75
CA ARG A 61 1.29 13.97 -4.76
C ARG A 61 0.50 15.25 -4.56
N ARG A 62 0.07 15.87 -5.66
CA ARG A 62 -0.71 17.10 -5.63
C ARG A 62 -2.05 16.91 -4.89
N LYS A 63 -2.76 15.83 -5.16
CA LYS A 63 -4.03 15.51 -4.49
C LYS A 63 -3.85 15.31 -2.98
N ASP A 64 -2.83 14.57 -2.59
CA ASP A 64 -2.56 14.31 -1.18
C ASP A 64 -2.03 15.55 -0.44
N SER A 65 -1.14 16.31 -1.06
CA SER A 65 -0.68 17.59 -0.52
C SER A 65 -1.83 18.56 -0.31
N GLU A 66 -2.75 18.67 -1.25
CA GLU A 66 -3.93 19.52 -1.12
C GLU A 66 -4.83 19.06 0.05
N ARG A 67 -5.04 17.76 0.20
CA ARG A 67 -5.78 17.18 1.30
C ARG A 67 -5.11 17.49 2.65
N MET A 68 -3.81 17.26 2.77
CA MET A 68 -3.06 17.52 4.01
C MET A 68 -3.06 19.00 4.37
N ARG A 69 -2.90 19.90 3.40
CA ARG A 69 -2.97 21.34 3.60
C ARG A 69 -4.33 21.76 4.15
N ARG A 70 -5.43 21.31 3.54
CA ARG A 70 -6.79 21.60 4.03
C ARG A 70 -7.03 21.05 5.44
N MET A 71 -6.47 19.88 5.73
CA MET A 71 -6.56 19.30 7.07
C MET A 71 -5.79 20.13 8.10
N LEU A 72 -4.58 20.61 7.75
CA LEU A 72 -3.79 21.53 8.59
C LEU A 72 -4.52 22.85 8.84
N GLU A 73 -5.21 23.42 7.84
CA GLU A 73 -6.02 24.62 8.01
C GLU A 73 -7.13 24.39 9.06
N ARG A 74 -7.88 23.28 8.95
CA ARG A 74 -8.91 22.94 9.94
C ARG A 74 -8.34 22.66 11.33
N MET A 75 -7.20 22.00 11.40
CA MET A 75 -6.50 21.77 12.67
C MET A 75 -6.05 23.08 13.31
N ALA A 76 -5.57 24.05 12.52
CA ALA A 76 -5.20 25.37 13.01
C ALA A 76 -6.41 26.14 13.58
N ASP A 77 -7.57 26.05 12.92
CA ASP A 77 -8.80 26.65 13.40
C ASP A 77 -9.26 26.03 14.73
N LEU A 78 -9.17 24.70 14.85
CA LEU A 78 -9.47 23.98 16.11
C LEU A 78 -8.49 24.36 17.23
N ALA A 79 -7.20 24.47 16.92
CA ALA A 79 -6.20 24.91 17.87
C ALA A 79 -6.47 26.33 18.36
N ALA A 80 -6.79 27.27 17.44
CA ALA A 80 -7.12 28.63 17.78
C ALA A 80 -8.38 28.71 18.68
N ALA A 81 -9.42 27.95 18.35
CA ALA A 81 -10.64 27.86 19.18
C ALA A 81 -10.36 27.30 20.58
N ALA A 82 -9.37 26.40 20.71
CA ALA A 82 -8.91 25.86 21.99
C ALA A 82 -7.95 26.81 22.74
N GLY A 83 -7.62 27.98 22.18
CA GLY A 83 -6.66 28.92 22.76
C GLY A 83 -5.20 28.53 22.54
N ILE A 84 -4.93 27.58 21.65
CA ILE A 84 -3.59 27.11 21.33
C ILE A 84 -3.09 27.86 20.09
N GLN A 85 -2.04 28.67 20.26
CA GLN A 85 -1.44 29.47 19.18
C GLN A 85 -0.48 28.63 18.35
N VAL A 86 -1.01 27.63 17.63
CA VAL A 86 -0.26 26.73 16.73
C VAL A 86 -0.89 26.77 15.35
N ARG A 87 -0.10 27.13 14.36
CA ARG A 87 -0.46 27.07 12.95
C ARG A 87 0.72 26.45 12.19
N LEU A 88 0.53 25.23 11.71
CA LEU A 88 1.52 24.49 10.95
C LEU A 88 1.17 24.52 9.46
N THR A 89 2.18 24.67 8.63
CA THR A 89 2.07 24.50 7.17
C THR A 89 2.50 23.08 6.79
N GLU A 90 2.17 22.68 5.58
CA GLU A 90 2.67 21.43 4.99
C GLU A 90 4.21 21.36 5.04
N GLN A 91 4.86 22.48 4.70
CA GLN A 91 6.31 22.58 4.69
C GLN A 91 6.92 22.39 6.10
N ASP A 92 6.32 23.00 7.13
CA ASP A 92 6.77 22.84 8.53
C ASP A 92 6.76 21.36 8.95
N VAL A 93 5.72 20.62 8.57
CA VAL A 93 5.60 19.19 8.92
C VAL A 93 6.61 18.36 8.14
N LYS A 94 6.78 18.60 6.84
CA LYS A 94 7.77 17.92 6.01
C LYS A 94 9.20 18.13 6.51
N GLU A 95 9.58 19.35 6.85
CA GLU A 95 10.91 19.67 7.38
C GLU A 95 11.21 18.98 8.72
N ARG A 96 10.20 18.87 9.60
CA ARG A 96 10.34 18.12 10.85
C ARG A 96 10.65 16.66 10.62
N ILE A 97 9.93 16.03 9.69
CA ILE A 97 10.13 14.63 9.31
C ILE A 97 11.50 14.45 8.67
N ALA A 98 11.83 15.28 7.68
CA ALA A 98 13.10 15.23 6.97
C ALA A 98 14.29 15.35 7.94
N ARG A 99 14.22 16.29 8.89
CA ARG A 99 15.25 16.48 9.93
C ARG A 99 15.36 15.27 10.87
N ARG A 100 14.23 14.68 11.26
CA ARG A 100 14.20 13.51 12.15
C ARG A 100 14.83 12.27 11.52
N HIS A 101 14.60 12.07 10.24
CA HIS A 101 15.00 10.86 9.52
C HIS A 101 16.24 11.05 8.63
N GLY A 102 16.78 12.26 8.53
CA GLY A 102 17.95 12.55 7.69
C GLY A 102 17.70 12.35 6.20
N CYS A 103 16.48 12.62 5.73
CA CYS A 103 16.09 12.45 4.33
C CYS A 103 15.79 13.81 3.66
N PRO A 104 15.83 13.89 2.31
CA PRO A 104 15.40 15.08 1.60
C PRO A 104 13.92 15.40 1.85
N VAL A 105 13.55 16.67 1.89
CA VAL A 105 12.17 17.13 2.14
C VAL A 105 11.23 16.62 1.03
N GLU A 106 11.72 16.54 -0.18
CA GLU A 106 10.99 16.06 -1.37
C GLU A 106 10.62 14.58 -1.29
N ALA A 107 11.36 13.80 -0.49
CA ALA A 107 11.06 12.41 -0.24
C ALA A 107 9.94 12.20 0.79
N VAL A 108 9.53 13.27 1.49
CA VAL A 108 8.53 13.17 2.55
C VAL A 108 7.13 13.18 1.95
N TYR A 109 6.40 12.09 2.18
CA TYR A 109 4.99 11.94 1.87
C TYR A 109 4.15 12.05 3.14
N LEU A 110 3.29 13.08 3.22
CA LEU A 110 2.51 13.33 4.42
C LEU A 110 1.30 12.39 4.55
N GLN A 111 1.04 12.01 5.79
CA GLN A 111 -0.15 11.27 6.21
C GLN A 111 -0.72 11.91 7.48
N GLU A 112 -1.95 11.60 7.82
CA GLU A 112 -2.62 12.08 9.04
C GLU A 112 -1.77 11.92 10.31
N ARG A 113 -1.03 10.80 10.41
CA ARG A 113 -0.14 10.53 11.57
C ARG A 113 0.95 11.58 11.75
N HIS A 114 1.49 12.08 10.65
CA HIS A 114 2.53 13.12 10.69
C HIS A 114 1.99 14.46 11.19
N LEU A 115 0.77 14.81 10.79
CA LEU A 115 0.09 16.00 11.26
C LEU A 115 -0.23 15.89 12.76
N ALA A 116 -0.78 14.76 13.19
CA ALA A 116 -1.11 14.52 14.61
C ALA A 116 0.15 14.58 15.48
N GLN A 117 1.25 13.99 15.01
CA GLN A 117 2.55 14.05 15.71
C GLN A 117 3.05 15.48 15.81
N ALA A 118 3.00 16.24 14.72
CA ALA A 118 3.46 17.64 14.73
C ALA A 118 2.66 18.53 15.71
N TYR A 119 1.32 18.35 15.77
CA TYR A 119 0.49 19.03 16.74
C TYR A 119 0.77 18.59 18.19
N GLN A 120 0.92 17.28 18.41
CA GLN A 120 1.30 16.77 19.73
C GLN A 120 2.63 17.36 20.22
N GLU A 121 3.64 17.41 19.35
CA GLU A 121 4.96 17.98 19.66
C GLU A 121 4.90 19.47 19.99
N GLU A 122 4.10 20.26 19.23
CA GLU A 122 3.88 21.67 19.52
C GLU A 122 3.19 21.90 20.87
N ILE A 123 2.19 21.09 21.21
CA ILE A 123 1.50 21.17 22.49
C ILE A 123 2.47 20.84 23.62
N PHE A 124 3.30 19.80 23.46
CA PHE A 124 4.28 19.40 24.46
C PHE A 124 5.38 20.45 24.68
N ALA A 125 5.80 21.11 23.60
CA ALA A 125 6.82 22.15 23.68
C ALA A 125 6.31 23.43 24.39
N ARG A 126 5.02 23.73 24.26
CA ARG A 126 4.40 24.99 24.76
C ARG A 126 3.84 24.86 26.15
N TYR A 127 3.32 23.70 26.51
CA TYR A 127 2.56 23.50 27.77
C TYR A 127 3.22 22.41 28.63
N LYS A 128 3.25 22.66 29.93
CA LYS A 128 3.73 21.71 30.93
C LYS A 128 2.55 21.16 31.74
N GLU A 129 2.63 19.87 32.06
CA GLU A 129 1.71 19.15 32.96
C GLU A 129 0.24 19.66 33.01
N ALA A 130 -0.14 20.42 34.04
CA ALA A 130 -1.50 20.86 34.25
C ALA A 130 -2.03 21.74 33.11
N ASP A 131 -1.21 22.65 32.56
CA ASP A 131 -1.58 23.49 31.42
C ASP A 131 -1.75 22.64 30.15
N ARG A 132 -0.94 21.57 30.00
CA ARG A 132 -1.06 20.61 28.90
C ARG A 132 -2.39 19.85 28.96
N ALA A 133 -2.82 19.42 30.16
CA ALA A 133 -4.11 18.75 30.33
C ALA A 133 -5.27 19.65 29.85
N VAL A 134 -5.29 20.90 30.27
CA VAL A 134 -6.31 21.87 29.88
C VAL A 134 -6.27 22.17 28.39
N ALA A 135 -5.07 22.34 27.80
CA ALA A 135 -4.93 22.59 26.38
C ALA A 135 -5.41 21.40 25.55
N LEU A 136 -5.04 20.17 25.92
CA LEU A 136 -5.48 18.95 25.26
C LEU A 136 -6.98 18.73 25.40
N GLU A 137 -7.57 18.95 26.59
CA GLU A 137 -9.01 18.81 26.78
C GLU A 137 -9.80 19.71 25.85
N ARG A 138 -9.40 20.98 25.74
CA ARG A 138 -10.03 21.95 24.82
C ARG A 138 -9.84 21.56 23.36
N PHE A 139 -8.63 21.14 22.99
CA PHE A 139 -8.30 20.78 21.61
C PHE A 139 -9.01 19.52 21.14
N LEU A 140 -9.10 18.51 22.00
CA LEU A 140 -9.75 17.24 21.72
C LEU A 140 -11.27 17.28 21.89
N GLY A 141 -11.82 18.38 22.47
CA GLY A 141 -13.24 18.50 22.78
C GLY A 141 -13.68 17.62 23.97
N GLY A 142 -12.76 17.39 24.93
CA GLY A 142 -12.98 16.62 26.15
C GLY A 142 -11.68 16.02 26.68
N PRO A 143 -11.65 15.52 27.93
CA PRO A 143 -10.43 15.05 28.55
C PRO A 143 -9.73 13.96 27.71
N PRO A 144 -8.40 13.97 27.62
CA PRO A 144 -7.64 12.91 26.99
C PRO A 144 -7.83 11.59 27.74
N ALA A 145 -7.91 10.48 27.01
CA ALA A 145 -7.96 9.13 27.57
C ALA A 145 -6.55 8.57 27.83
N SER A 146 -5.58 9.01 27.02
CA SER A 146 -4.18 8.63 27.17
C SER A 146 -3.51 9.45 28.28
N ALA A 147 -2.46 8.86 28.89
CA ALA A 147 -1.64 9.59 29.85
C ALA A 147 -0.98 10.83 29.19
N LEU A 148 -0.78 11.90 29.98
CA LEU A 148 -0.28 13.19 29.44
C LEU A 148 1.18 13.15 28.97
N ASP A 149 1.91 12.09 29.28
CA ASP A 149 3.26 11.79 28.85
C ASP A 149 3.32 10.72 27.76
N ASP A 150 2.19 10.03 27.48
CA ASP A 150 2.06 9.09 26.36
C ASP A 150 1.87 9.83 25.02
N ALA A 151 3.00 10.17 24.39
CA ALA A 151 2.99 10.88 23.13
C ALA A 151 2.29 10.11 22.01
N VAL A 152 2.46 8.78 21.95
CA VAL A 152 1.88 7.92 20.90
C VAL A 152 0.36 7.77 21.09
N GLY A 153 -0.07 7.53 22.32
CA GLY A 153 -1.51 7.50 22.65
C GLY A 153 -2.20 8.81 22.29
N LEU A 154 -1.61 9.96 22.65
CA LEU A 154 -2.16 11.27 22.31
C LEU A 154 -2.19 11.56 20.81
N GLN A 155 -1.17 11.13 20.06
CA GLN A 155 -1.19 11.21 18.58
C GLN A 155 -2.36 10.41 17.99
N ASN A 156 -2.61 9.21 18.50
CA ASN A 156 -3.74 8.38 18.09
C ASN A 156 -5.08 9.02 18.47
N GLU A 157 -5.19 9.66 19.63
CA GLU A 157 -6.39 10.41 20.01
C GLU A 157 -6.63 11.63 19.11
N ILE A 158 -5.61 12.42 18.81
CA ILE A 158 -5.70 13.55 17.87
C ILE A 158 -6.26 13.04 16.53
N ARG A 159 -5.71 11.95 16.00
CA ARG A 159 -6.21 11.35 14.75
C ARG A 159 -7.68 10.90 14.86
N SER A 160 -7.99 10.09 15.87
CA SER A 160 -9.32 9.46 15.99
C SER A 160 -10.41 10.45 16.33
N ARG A 161 -10.12 11.47 17.13
CA ARG A 161 -11.11 12.45 17.60
C ARG A 161 -11.25 13.65 16.68
N LEU A 162 -10.19 14.01 15.90
CA LEU A 162 -10.22 15.23 15.09
C LEU A 162 -10.16 14.98 13.59
N MET A 163 -9.50 13.92 13.10
CA MET A 163 -9.09 13.79 11.68
C MET A 163 -9.82 12.68 10.92
N LYS A 164 -10.46 11.73 11.59
CA LYS A 164 -11.19 10.62 10.95
C LYS A 164 -12.54 11.06 10.38
N ALA A 165 -13.16 10.24 9.54
CA ALA A 165 -14.46 10.51 8.94
C ALA A 165 -15.50 10.95 10.00
N GLY A 166 -16.24 12.03 9.71
CA GLY A 166 -17.20 12.62 10.63
C GLY A 166 -16.60 13.47 11.75
N LYS A 167 -15.28 13.71 11.77
CA LYS A 167 -14.58 14.53 12.76
C LYS A 167 -14.28 15.94 12.23
N PRO A 168 -14.03 16.94 13.11
CA PRO A 168 -13.98 18.36 12.73
C PRO A 168 -12.91 18.71 11.69
N ALA A 169 -11.74 18.09 11.75
CA ALA A 169 -10.65 18.34 10.79
C ALA A 169 -10.65 17.36 9.61
N PHE A 170 -11.62 16.46 9.52
CA PHE A 170 -11.67 15.49 8.42
C PHE A 170 -11.76 16.17 7.05
N VAL A 171 -10.89 15.77 6.15
CA VAL A 171 -10.96 16.13 4.72
C VAL A 171 -11.11 14.82 3.94
N PRO A 172 -12.12 14.70 3.08
CA PRO A 172 -12.30 13.52 2.23
C PRO A 172 -11.04 13.22 1.41
N GLU A 173 -10.74 11.94 1.27
CA GLU A 173 -9.65 11.49 0.41
C GLU A 173 -10.02 11.72 -1.06
N THR A 174 -9.04 12.14 -1.86
CA THR A 174 -9.18 12.33 -3.31
C THR A 174 -8.20 11.39 -3.99
N PHE A 175 -8.70 10.30 -4.50
CA PHE A 175 -7.89 9.30 -5.19
C PHE A 175 -7.79 9.59 -6.69
N VAL A 176 -6.81 8.98 -7.34
CA VAL A 176 -6.78 8.83 -8.80
C VAL A 176 -7.71 7.70 -9.22
N GLY A 177 -8.07 7.66 -10.50
CA GLY A 177 -8.83 6.52 -11.06
C GLY A 177 -7.94 5.30 -11.27
N PHE A 178 -8.56 4.15 -11.50
CA PHE A 178 -7.88 2.87 -11.74
C PHE A 178 -6.88 2.94 -12.91
N GLU A 179 -7.29 3.50 -14.05
CA GLU A 179 -6.42 3.60 -15.24
C GLU A 179 -5.18 4.46 -14.99
N HIS A 180 -5.31 5.51 -14.18
CA HIS A 180 -4.17 6.33 -13.77
C HIS A 180 -3.18 5.53 -12.92
N ALA A 181 -3.68 4.78 -11.93
CA ALA A 181 -2.85 3.95 -11.06
C ALA A 181 -2.15 2.84 -11.85
N ARG A 182 -2.89 2.15 -12.74
CA ARG A 182 -2.35 1.14 -13.64
C ARG A 182 -1.28 1.71 -14.57
N ALA A 183 -1.53 2.87 -15.18
CA ALA A 183 -0.58 3.54 -16.05
C ALA A 183 0.72 3.92 -15.32
N LEU A 184 0.65 4.36 -14.06
CA LEU A 184 1.84 4.65 -13.26
C LEU A 184 2.66 3.38 -13.01
N ILE A 185 2.04 2.28 -12.62
CA ILE A 185 2.71 0.99 -12.41
C ILE A 185 3.48 0.57 -13.68
N LEU A 186 2.81 0.61 -14.83
CA LEU A 186 3.40 0.25 -16.11
C LEU A 186 4.53 1.21 -16.53
N ALA A 187 4.34 2.52 -16.35
CA ALA A 187 5.37 3.53 -16.64
C ALA A 187 6.62 3.40 -15.77
N MET A 188 6.47 2.79 -14.58
CA MET A 188 7.58 2.43 -13.69
C MET A 188 8.14 1.02 -13.97
N GLY A 189 7.70 0.39 -15.05
CA GLY A 189 8.18 -0.93 -15.49
C GLY A 189 7.76 -2.08 -14.60
N GLY A 190 6.63 -1.97 -13.90
CA GLY A 190 6.08 -3.00 -13.01
C GLY A 190 4.95 -3.81 -13.64
N ILE A 191 4.56 -4.87 -12.95
CA ILE A 191 3.39 -5.69 -13.26
C ILE A 191 2.22 -5.20 -12.40
N PRO A 192 1.08 -4.77 -12.97
CA PRO A 192 -0.14 -4.52 -12.21
C PRO A 192 -0.60 -5.79 -11.49
N CYS A 193 -0.90 -5.67 -10.20
CA CYS A 193 -1.25 -6.77 -9.33
C CYS A 193 -2.45 -6.39 -8.46
N TYR A 194 -3.47 -7.26 -8.43
CA TYR A 194 -4.67 -7.05 -7.60
C TYR A 194 -4.47 -7.69 -6.22
N PRO A 195 -4.45 -6.92 -5.13
CA PRO A 195 -4.43 -7.47 -3.77
C PRO A 195 -5.82 -8.00 -3.41
N THR A 196 -5.93 -9.31 -3.26
CA THR A 196 -7.15 -10.03 -2.93
C THR A 196 -7.33 -10.12 -1.42
N LEU A 197 -8.46 -9.64 -0.93
CA LEU A 197 -8.79 -9.67 0.49
C LEU A 197 -9.52 -10.96 0.87
N ALA A 198 -10.40 -11.47 0.01
CA ALA A 198 -11.24 -12.64 0.24
C ALA A 198 -11.94 -12.56 1.62
N ASP A 199 -11.79 -13.58 2.47
CA ASP A 199 -12.35 -13.61 3.83
C ASP A 199 -11.53 -12.79 4.85
N GLY A 200 -10.52 -12.08 4.44
CA GLY A 200 -9.93 -10.97 5.20
C GLY A 200 -10.90 -9.82 5.45
N ALA A 201 -12.07 -9.84 4.78
CA ALA A 201 -13.25 -9.06 5.11
C ALA A 201 -14.42 -9.97 5.47
N ALA A 202 -15.20 -9.60 6.51
CA ALA A 202 -16.40 -10.32 6.91
C ALA A 202 -17.61 -9.37 6.95
N PRO A 203 -18.57 -9.48 6.02
CA PRO A 203 -18.60 -10.43 4.89
C PRO A 203 -17.57 -10.10 3.80
N ILE A 204 -17.23 -11.10 2.98
CA ILE A 204 -16.39 -10.90 1.77
C ILE A 204 -16.98 -9.76 0.93
N CYS A 205 -16.12 -8.92 0.38
CA CYS A 205 -16.55 -7.80 -0.46
C CYS A 205 -17.31 -8.28 -1.70
N GLU A 206 -18.32 -7.54 -2.11
CA GLU A 206 -19.20 -7.93 -3.24
C GLU A 206 -18.44 -8.12 -4.55
N PHE A 207 -17.35 -7.38 -4.72
CA PHE A 207 -16.49 -7.49 -5.89
C PHE A 207 -15.66 -8.79 -5.90
N GLU A 208 -15.37 -9.36 -4.74
CA GLU A 208 -14.47 -10.51 -4.60
C GLU A 208 -15.20 -11.87 -4.52
N THR A 209 -16.52 -11.89 -4.59
CA THR A 209 -17.29 -13.13 -4.47
C THR A 209 -18.33 -13.28 -5.59
N PRO A 210 -18.50 -14.51 -6.14
CA PRO A 210 -17.64 -15.70 -5.97
C PRO A 210 -16.26 -15.56 -6.65
N PRO A 211 -15.28 -16.43 -6.38
CA PRO A 211 -13.94 -16.33 -6.97
C PRO A 211 -13.93 -16.33 -8.51
N GLU A 212 -14.86 -17.04 -9.14
CA GLU A 212 -14.97 -17.09 -10.61
C GLU A 212 -15.32 -15.72 -11.19
N ASP A 213 -16.22 -14.98 -10.55
CA ASP A 213 -16.59 -13.63 -10.96
C ASP A 213 -15.42 -12.65 -10.76
N LEU A 214 -14.70 -12.77 -9.63
CA LEU A 214 -13.49 -11.97 -9.40
C LEU A 214 -12.44 -12.23 -10.48
N ILE A 215 -12.20 -13.47 -10.86
CA ILE A 215 -11.27 -13.84 -11.93
C ILE A 215 -11.67 -13.16 -13.25
N GLY A 216 -12.96 -13.18 -13.60
CA GLY A 216 -13.48 -12.49 -14.78
C GLY A 216 -13.15 -10.99 -14.74
N ARG A 217 -13.52 -10.32 -13.65
CA ARG A 217 -13.29 -8.87 -13.45
C ARG A 217 -11.81 -8.49 -13.51
N ILE A 218 -10.92 -9.28 -12.90
CA ILE A 218 -9.47 -9.05 -12.92
C ILE A 218 -8.94 -9.17 -14.35
N LYS A 219 -9.39 -10.16 -15.11
CA LYS A 219 -9.01 -10.34 -16.53
C LYS A 219 -9.54 -9.21 -17.42
N ASP A 220 -10.76 -8.75 -17.20
CA ASP A 220 -11.33 -7.61 -17.91
C ASP A 220 -10.53 -6.32 -17.69
N TRP A 221 -9.86 -6.20 -16.55
CA TRP A 221 -8.93 -5.12 -16.24
C TRP A 221 -7.51 -5.34 -16.80
N ASN A 222 -7.30 -6.41 -17.56
CA ASN A 222 -5.99 -6.80 -18.09
C ASN A 222 -4.92 -6.91 -16.99
N ILE A 223 -5.29 -7.50 -15.85
CA ILE A 223 -4.40 -7.81 -14.74
C ILE A 223 -4.09 -9.31 -14.77
N HIS A 224 -2.80 -9.65 -14.66
CA HIS A 224 -2.29 -11.02 -14.79
C HIS A 224 -1.68 -11.56 -13.49
N MET A 225 -1.75 -10.79 -12.41
CA MET A 225 -1.15 -11.13 -11.12
C MET A 225 -2.06 -10.71 -9.97
N VAL A 226 -2.09 -11.53 -8.92
CA VAL A 226 -2.82 -11.25 -7.69
C VAL A 226 -1.92 -11.45 -6.49
N GLU A 227 -2.23 -10.76 -5.40
CA GLU A 227 -1.55 -10.92 -4.12
C GLU A 227 -2.55 -11.29 -3.04
N PHE A 228 -2.18 -12.24 -2.18
CA PHE A 228 -2.89 -12.51 -0.94
C PHE A 228 -2.11 -12.01 0.26
N ILE A 229 -2.82 -11.77 1.35
CA ILE A 229 -2.25 -11.45 2.66
C ILE A 229 -2.65 -12.60 3.61
N PRO A 230 -1.88 -13.71 3.63
CA PRO A 230 -2.32 -14.96 4.28
C PRO A 230 -2.76 -14.81 5.72
N ILE A 231 -2.12 -13.90 6.48
CA ILE A 231 -2.45 -13.65 7.89
C ILE A 231 -3.91 -13.18 8.11
N ARG A 232 -4.59 -12.76 7.04
CA ARG A 232 -6.00 -12.33 7.06
C ARG A 232 -6.96 -13.43 6.63
N ASN A 233 -6.48 -14.56 6.10
CA ASN A 233 -7.30 -15.59 5.48
C ASN A 233 -7.30 -16.90 6.26
N GLU A 234 -8.44 -17.58 6.26
CA GLU A 234 -8.51 -19.00 6.64
C GLU A 234 -7.82 -19.85 5.57
N PRO A 235 -7.10 -20.92 5.95
CA PRO A 235 -6.32 -21.72 5.00
C PRO A 235 -7.11 -22.30 3.82
N ASP A 236 -8.31 -22.78 4.08
CA ASP A 236 -9.19 -23.40 3.07
C ASP A 236 -9.76 -22.35 2.09
N VAL A 237 -10.05 -21.14 2.55
CA VAL A 237 -10.49 -20.04 1.70
C VAL A 237 -9.34 -19.56 0.83
N LEU A 238 -8.16 -19.36 1.42
CA LEU A 238 -6.94 -18.98 0.70
C LEU A 238 -6.64 -19.99 -0.41
N GLU A 239 -6.64 -21.30 -0.08
CA GLU A 239 -6.36 -22.35 -1.06
C GLU A 239 -7.38 -22.34 -2.20
N ARG A 240 -8.68 -22.26 -1.89
CA ARG A 240 -9.74 -22.24 -2.89
C ARG A 240 -9.57 -21.09 -3.88
N TYR A 241 -9.33 -19.87 -3.40
CA TYR A 241 -9.14 -18.70 -4.26
C TYR A 241 -7.83 -18.79 -5.06
N ALA A 242 -6.71 -19.09 -4.41
CA ALA A 242 -5.40 -19.14 -5.05
C ALA A 242 -5.34 -20.21 -6.16
N VAL A 243 -5.86 -21.42 -5.89
CA VAL A 243 -5.89 -22.51 -6.89
C VAL A 243 -6.83 -22.19 -8.05
N ALA A 244 -8.00 -21.60 -7.81
CA ALA A 244 -8.93 -21.20 -8.86
C ALA A 244 -8.29 -20.12 -9.77
N MET A 245 -7.67 -19.10 -9.19
CA MET A 245 -7.00 -18.02 -9.91
C MET A 245 -5.78 -18.53 -10.70
N ARG A 246 -4.96 -19.42 -10.12
CA ARG A 246 -3.81 -20.00 -10.84
C ARG A 246 -4.26 -20.86 -12.03
N ARG A 247 -5.29 -21.67 -11.87
CA ARG A 247 -5.90 -22.44 -12.99
C ARG A 247 -6.45 -21.55 -14.10
N ALA A 248 -6.87 -20.34 -13.75
CA ALA A 248 -7.30 -19.34 -14.71
C ALA A 248 -6.14 -18.58 -15.39
N GLY A 249 -4.86 -18.91 -15.09
CA GLY A 249 -3.67 -18.31 -15.68
C GLY A 249 -3.21 -17.01 -15.01
N LEU A 250 -3.61 -16.77 -13.76
CA LEU A 250 -3.11 -15.66 -12.95
C LEU A 250 -1.90 -16.12 -12.12
N VAL A 251 -0.93 -15.22 -11.94
CA VAL A 251 0.22 -15.42 -11.04
C VAL A 251 -0.21 -15.08 -9.62
N ILE A 252 0.18 -15.91 -8.66
CA ILE A 252 -0.19 -15.76 -7.26
C ILE A 252 1.01 -15.32 -6.44
N THR A 253 0.90 -14.23 -5.67
CA THR A 253 1.95 -13.73 -4.77
C THR A 253 1.43 -13.59 -3.35
N ALA A 254 2.34 -13.45 -2.38
CA ALA A 254 2.01 -13.21 -0.98
C ALA A 254 2.55 -11.86 -0.51
N GLY A 255 1.73 -11.14 0.27
CA GLY A 255 2.12 -10.01 1.12
C GLY A 255 2.15 -10.44 2.58
N THR A 256 3.07 -9.89 3.38
CA THR A 256 3.25 -10.27 4.79
C THR A 256 2.93 -9.13 5.78
N GLU A 257 2.52 -7.96 5.29
CA GLU A 257 2.10 -6.80 6.10
C GLU A 257 3.15 -6.34 7.14
N HIS A 258 4.45 -6.49 6.87
CA HIS A 258 5.52 -5.98 7.71
C HIS A 258 5.62 -4.44 7.63
N ASN A 259 4.58 -3.75 8.03
CA ASN A 259 4.45 -2.28 7.96
C ASN A 259 4.49 -1.59 9.33
N THR A 260 4.72 -2.35 10.39
CA THR A 260 4.88 -1.88 11.78
C THR A 260 6.14 -2.47 12.41
N LEU A 261 6.41 -2.11 13.68
CA LEU A 261 7.51 -2.72 14.46
C LEU A 261 7.14 -4.08 15.08
N ASP A 262 5.96 -4.61 14.76
CA ASP A 262 5.57 -5.94 15.17
C ASP A 262 6.44 -6.98 14.47
N LEU A 263 6.98 -7.91 15.25
CA LEU A 263 7.85 -8.97 14.73
C LEU A 263 7.00 -10.10 14.14
N LEU A 264 6.36 -9.84 13.00
CA LEU A 264 5.63 -10.88 12.27
C LEU A 264 6.60 -11.96 11.77
N PRO A 265 6.16 -13.23 11.67
CA PRO A 265 6.97 -14.28 11.06
C PRO A 265 7.35 -13.94 9.62
N LEU A 266 8.61 -14.21 9.24
CA LEU A 266 9.07 -14.05 7.85
C LEU A 266 8.40 -15.08 6.92
N GLU A 267 8.15 -16.30 7.41
CA GLU A 267 7.34 -17.27 6.70
C GLU A 267 5.87 -16.90 6.84
N PRO A 268 5.13 -16.73 5.73
CA PRO A 268 3.72 -16.40 5.77
C PRO A 268 2.91 -17.43 6.55
N GLN A 269 1.99 -16.94 7.38
CA GLN A 269 1.04 -17.75 8.13
C GLN A 269 -0.37 -17.28 7.81
N CYS A 270 -1.34 -18.19 7.88
CA CYS A 270 -2.75 -17.89 7.80
C CYS A 270 -3.29 -17.33 9.13
N LEU A 271 -4.57 -16.99 9.14
CA LEU A 271 -5.26 -16.46 10.31
C LEU A 271 -5.02 -17.33 11.54
N ARG A 272 -4.81 -16.69 12.70
CA ARG A 272 -4.49 -17.37 13.98
C ARG A 272 -3.21 -18.23 13.96
N GLY A 273 -2.25 -17.89 13.09
CA GLY A 273 -0.97 -18.59 13.01
C GLY A 273 -1.04 -19.97 12.38
N GLN A 274 -2.13 -20.29 11.69
CA GLN A 274 -2.24 -21.55 10.96
C GLN A 274 -1.24 -21.60 9.79
N PRO A 275 -0.73 -22.77 9.42
CA PRO A 275 0.18 -22.89 8.29
C PRO A 275 -0.53 -22.58 6.97
N VAL A 276 0.18 -21.95 6.05
CA VAL A 276 -0.26 -21.82 4.65
C VAL A 276 -0.27 -23.23 4.02
N PRO A 277 -1.33 -23.64 3.28
CA PRO A 277 -1.34 -24.90 2.55
C PRO A 277 -0.14 -25.05 1.62
N GLU A 278 0.45 -26.25 1.54
CA GLU A 278 1.71 -26.47 0.80
C GLU A 278 1.59 -26.12 -0.69
N CYS A 279 0.47 -26.51 -1.32
CA CYS A 279 0.21 -26.13 -2.73
C CYS A 279 0.17 -24.61 -2.94
N VAL A 280 -0.27 -23.82 -1.93
CA VAL A 280 -0.29 -22.37 -2.01
C VAL A 280 1.12 -21.78 -1.80
N LYS A 281 1.95 -22.37 -0.94
CA LYS A 281 3.36 -21.99 -0.80
C LYS A 281 4.12 -22.17 -2.11
N GLU A 282 3.87 -23.26 -2.84
CA GLU A 282 4.42 -23.47 -4.17
C GLU A 282 4.02 -22.39 -5.16
N LEU A 283 2.74 -21.96 -5.14
CA LEU A 283 2.25 -20.84 -5.96
C LEU A 283 2.89 -19.50 -5.58
N PHE A 284 3.10 -19.26 -4.30
CA PHE A 284 3.78 -18.04 -3.84
C PHE A 284 5.25 -18.01 -4.28
N TRP A 285 5.93 -19.15 -4.23
CA TRP A 285 7.28 -19.27 -4.74
C TRP A 285 7.34 -19.05 -6.27
N GLU A 286 6.44 -19.67 -7.03
CA GLU A 286 6.28 -19.44 -8.46
C GLU A 286 6.09 -17.94 -8.74
N GLY A 287 5.18 -17.27 -8.02
CA GLY A 287 4.93 -15.85 -8.17
C GLY A 287 6.14 -14.97 -7.87
N ALA A 288 6.87 -15.25 -6.79
CA ALA A 288 8.09 -14.54 -6.45
C ALA A 288 9.16 -14.69 -7.56
N CYS A 289 9.29 -15.89 -8.13
CA CYS A 289 10.16 -16.15 -9.27
C CYS A 289 9.73 -15.36 -10.51
N VAL A 290 8.43 -15.32 -10.84
CA VAL A 290 7.92 -14.51 -11.96
C VAL A 290 8.29 -13.03 -11.80
N VAL A 291 8.10 -12.47 -10.61
CA VAL A 291 8.47 -11.07 -10.31
C VAL A 291 9.98 -10.86 -10.46
N ALA A 292 10.80 -11.78 -9.96
CA ALA A 292 12.26 -11.70 -10.06
C ALA A 292 12.74 -11.73 -11.52
N ALA A 293 12.16 -12.61 -12.35
CA ALA A 293 12.46 -12.69 -13.77
C ALA A 293 12.04 -11.43 -14.52
N HIS A 294 10.82 -10.93 -14.26
CA HIS A 294 10.35 -9.69 -14.85
C HIS A 294 11.31 -8.54 -14.55
N GLN A 295 11.65 -8.36 -13.26
CA GLN A 295 12.53 -7.30 -12.80
C GLN A 295 13.94 -7.40 -13.42
N ALA A 296 14.50 -8.60 -13.54
CA ALA A 296 15.80 -8.83 -14.15
C ALA A 296 15.78 -8.47 -15.65
N ARG A 297 14.83 -9.02 -16.41
CA ARG A 297 14.70 -8.78 -17.85
C ARG A 297 14.46 -7.30 -18.17
N ARG A 298 13.58 -6.62 -17.43
CA ARG A 298 13.32 -5.19 -17.61
C ARG A 298 14.55 -4.33 -17.37
N ARG A 299 15.40 -4.67 -16.39
CA ARG A 299 16.68 -3.99 -16.14
C ARG A 299 17.70 -4.19 -17.26
N GLU A 300 17.62 -5.30 -17.97
CA GLU A 300 18.43 -5.60 -19.14
C GLU A 300 17.85 -5.03 -20.44
N GLY A 301 16.75 -4.26 -20.37
CA GLY A 301 16.07 -3.69 -21.54
C GLY A 301 15.29 -4.71 -22.37
N GLN A 302 15.00 -5.88 -21.82
CA GLN A 302 14.22 -6.94 -22.46
C GLN A 302 12.74 -6.85 -22.10
N SER A 303 11.89 -7.54 -22.88
CA SER A 303 10.46 -7.67 -22.59
C SER A 303 10.25 -8.40 -21.25
N GLY A 304 9.42 -7.82 -20.37
CA GLY A 304 9.04 -8.39 -19.08
C GLY A 304 7.96 -9.46 -19.20
N PHE A 305 7.35 -9.80 -18.08
CA PHE A 305 6.17 -10.68 -17.99
C PHE A 305 4.94 -10.08 -18.69
N VAL A 306 4.84 -8.74 -18.60
CA VAL A 306 3.95 -7.90 -19.40
C VAL A 306 4.79 -6.82 -20.10
N ASP A 307 4.26 -6.25 -21.17
CA ASP A 307 4.86 -5.12 -21.89
C ASP A 307 4.55 -3.76 -21.24
N ALA A 308 4.81 -2.67 -21.94
CA ALA A 308 4.58 -1.30 -21.45
C ALA A 308 3.09 -0.92 -21.40
N GLU A 309 2.25 -1.59 -22.14
CA GLU A 309 0.79 -1.44 -22.21
C GLU A 309 0.08 -2.35 -21.20
N GLY A 310 0.82 -3.30 -20.61
CA GLY A 310 0.31 -4.30 -19.69
C GLY A 310 -0.20 -5.56 -20.37
N GLU A 311 0.06 -5.68 -21.67
CA GLU A 311 -0.29 -6.89 -22.42
C GLU A 311 0.66 -8.04 -22.09
N PRO A 312 0.17 -9.28 -22.15
CA PRO A 312 0.99 -10.47 -21.99
C PRO A 312 2.18 -10.48 -22.95
N ASN A 313 3.36 -10.87 -22.46
CA ASN A 313 4.53 -11.05 -23.33
C ASN A 313 4.23 -12.03 -24.46
N SER A 314 4.28 -11.54 -25.69
CA SER A 314 3.90 -12.25 -26.92
C SER A 314 4.87 -13.35 -27.35
N ASP A 315 6.06 -13.47 -26.69
CA ASP A 315 7.00 -14.55 -26.94
C ASP A 315 6.47 -15.93 -26.49
N PHE A 316 5.35 -15.94 -25.75
CA PHE A 316 4.77 -17.15 -25.17
C PHE A 316 3.34 -17.37 -25.69
N PRO A 317 2.97 -18.62 -26.07
CA PRO A 317 1.70 -18.91 -26.74
C PRO A 317 0.48 -18.74 -25.82
N ASP A 318 0.68 -18.91 -24.53
CA ASP A 318 -0.40 -18.83 -23.52
C ASP A 318 0.13 -18.43 -22.13
N ALA A 319 -0.78 -18.28 -21.18
CA ALA A 319 -0.46 -17.87 -19.81
C ALA A 319 0.41 -18.94 -19.10
N GLU A 320 0.14 -20.22 -19.31
CA GLU A 320 0.85 -21.30 -18.63
C GLU A 320 2.31 -21.36 -19.07
N ALA A 321 2.56 -21.32 -20.40
CA ALA A 321 3.92 -21.28 -20.94
C ALA A 321 4.68 -20.06 -20.45
N ARG A 322 4.02 -18.89 -20.39
CA ARG A 322 4.63 -17.66 -19.89
C ARG A 322 4.97 -17.76 -18.41
N ILE A 323 4.05 -18.22 -17.56
CA ILE A 323 4.27 -18.35 -16.12
C ILE A 323 5.41 -19.32 -15.86
N SER A 324 5.38 -20.52 -16.45
CA SER A 324 6.42 -21.55 -16.26
C SER A 324 7.80 -21.03 -16.68
N ALA A 325 7.91 -20.40 -17.84
CA ALA A 325 9.19 -19.87 -18.32
C ALA A 325 9.74 -18.76 -17.41
N PHE A 326 8.89 -17.81 -16.98
CA PHE A 326 9.32 -16.76 -16.06
C PHE A 326 9.64 -17.30 -14.67
N ALA A 327 8.92 -18.30 -14.18
CA ALA A 327 9.23 -18.97 -12.91
C ALA A 327 10.61 -19.64 -12.94
N GLU A 328 10.92 -20.37 -14.01
CA GLU A 328 12.25 -20.99 -14.18
C GLU A 328 13.38 -19.94 -14.27
N MET A 329 13.18 -18.88 -15.06
CA MET A 329 14.14 -17.79 -15.18
C MET A 329 14.37 -17.12 -13.82
N GLY A 330 13.30 -16.80 -13.10
CA GLY A 330 13.40 -16.14 -11.80
C GLY A 330 14.03 -17.00 -10.72
N ALA A 331 13.75 -18.30 -10.71
CA ALA A 331 14.41 -19.24 -9.82
C ALA A 331 15.93 -19.27 -10.06
N ARG A 332 16.38 -19.13 -11.32
CA ARG A 332 17.82 -18.98 -11.63
C ARG A 332 18.37 -17.65 -11.16
N VAL A 333 17.64 -16.54 -11.35
CA VAL A 333 18.04 -15.21 -10.87
C VAL A 333 18.23 -15.20 -9.35
N ILE A 334 17.28 -15.78 -8.61
CA ILE A 334 17.32 -15.84 -7.16
C ILE A 334 18.50 -16.70 -6.70
N ARG A 335 18.66 -17.93 -7.23
CA ARG A 335 19.78 -18.81 -6.88
C ARG A 335 21.13 -18.18 -7.15
N ASN A 336 21.33 -17.63 -8.34
CA ASN A 336 22.60 -17.00 -8.71
C ASN A 336 22.97 -15.84 -7.77
N THR A 337 21.97 -15.07 -7.32
CA THR A 337 22.23 -13.96 -6.38
C THR A 337 22.58 -14.46 -4.98
N VAL A 338 21.96 -15.56 -4.53
CA VAL A 338 22.19 -16.14 -3.21
C VAL A 338 23.51 -16.94 -3.16
N GLU A 339 23.89 -17.59 -4.25
CA GLU A 339 25.08 -18.46 -4.33
C GLU A 339 26.38 -17.73 -4.72
N GLN A 340 26.29 -16.48 -5.19
CA GLN A 340 27.49 -15.69 -5.50
C GLN A 340 28.38 -15.55 -4.27
N PRO A 341 29.71 -15.80 -4.37
CA PRO A 341 30.64 -15.57 -3.27
C PRO A 341 30.62 -14.09 -2.90
N LEU A 342 30.69 -13.80 -1.61
CA LEU A 342 30.93 -12.44 -1.10
C LEU A 342 32.33 -12.02 -1.54
N ASN A 343 32.44 -11.06 -2.45
CA ASN A 343 33.73 -10.43 -2.81
C ASN A 343 34.18 -9.45 -1.75
#